data_c1004c469c4484f15d8965a317c15d44
#
_entry.id   c1004c469c4484f15d8965a317c15d44
#
_cell.length_a   1.000
_cell.length_b   1.000
_cell.length_c   1.000
_cell.angle_alpha   90.00
_cell.angle_beta   90.00
_cell.angle_gamma   90.00
#
_symmetry.space_group_name_H-M   'P 1'
#
loop_
_entity.id
_entity.type
_entity.pdbx_description
1 polymer ?
#
loop_
_entity_poly.entity_id
_entity_poly.type
_entity_poly.pdbx_seq_one_letter_code
_entity_poly.pdbx_strand_id
1 'polypeptide(L)'
;MNVFKKRVNLKPYEYPEILEYVDAVRHSYWVHTEFNYSADIQDLKVNLSAEEADIVKRAMLAIAQIEVSVKTFWSKLYDWFPKPEFQAVGVTFAE
;
A
#
# COMPACT_ATOMS: atom_id res chain seq x y z
N MET A 1 -14.09 8.03 -24.00
CA MET A 1 -14.30 7.34 -22.70
C MET A 1 -14.31 8.36 -21.57
N ASN A 2 -15.18 8.18 -20.60
CA ASN A 2 -15.27 9.08 -19.46
C ASN A 2 -14.92 8.31 -18.18
N VAL A 3 -13.82 8.68 -17.53
CA VAL A 3 -13.33 8.00 -16.30
C VAL A 3 -14.32 8.10 -15.14
N PHE A 4 -15.21 9.08 -15.15
CA PHE A 4 -16.19 9.31 -14.09
C PHE A 4 -17.51 8.56 -14.32
N LYS A 5 -17.70 7.98 -15.50
CA LYS A 5 -18.91 7.23 -15.81
C LYS A 5 -18.82 5.82 -15.25
N LYS A 6 -19.78 5.45 -14.40
CA LYS A 6 -19.83 4.12 -13.78
C LYS A 6 -19.95 3.01 -14.83
N ARG A 7 -19.20 1.92 -14.63
CA ARG A 7 -19.34 0.69 -15.40
C ARG A 7 -19.48 -0.47 -14.43
N VAL A 8 -20.51 -1.27 -14.62
CA VAL A 8 -20.79 -2.45 -13.79
C VAL A 8 -20.16 -3.71 -14.40
N ASN A 9 -20.19 -3.82 -15.74
CA ASN A 9 -19.63 -4.97 -16.43
C ASN A 9 -18.11 -4.95 -16.36
N LEU A 10 -17.51 -6.10 -16.04
CA LEU A 10 -16.06 -6.24 -15.96
C LEU A 10 -15.41 -5.95 -17.32
N LYS A 11 -15.95 -6.51 -18.36
CA LYS A 11 -15.42 -6.34 -19.73
C LYS A 11 -16.44 -5.70 -20.65
N PRO A 12 -16.02 -5.03 -21.75
CA PRO A 12 -14.61 -4.82 -22.16
C PRO A 12 -13.91 -3.81 -21.26
N TYR A 13 -12.60 -3.98 -21.08
CA TYR A 13 -11.79 -3.03 -20.32
C TYR A 13 -11.61 -1.73 -21.10
N GLU A 14 -11.86 -0.60 -20.43
CA GLU A 14 -11.62 0.72 -21.00
C GLU A 14 -10.19 1.22 -20.71
N TYR A 15 -9.61 0.77 -19.62
CA TYR A 15 -8.29 1.16 -19.15
C TYR A 15 -7.45 -0.07 -18.80
N PRO A 16 -7.13 -0.93 -19.78
CA PRO A 16 -6.40 -2.17 -19.52
C PRO A 16 -4.99 -1.94 -18.97
N GLU A 17 -4.38 -0.81 -19.27
CA GLU A 17 -3.06 -0.43 -18.77
C GLU A 17 -3.03 -0.27 -17.25
N ILE A 18 -4.16 0.03 -16.62
CA ILE A 18 -4.28 0.13 -15.16
C ILE A 18 -4.05 -1.25 -14.51
N LEU A 19 -4.49 -2.30 -15.16
CA LEU A 19 -4.35 -3.67 -14.64
C LEU A 19 -2.90 -4.15 -14.62
N GLU A 20 -2.02 -3.55 -15.42
CA GLU A 20 -0.59 -3.84 -15.38
C GLU A 20 0.03 -3.50 -14.02
N TYR A 21 -0.46 -2.44 -13.37
CA TYR A 21 -0.01 -2.06 -12.04
C TYR A 21 -0.43 -3.06 -10.97
N VAL A 22 -1.61 -3.68 -11.12
CA VAL A 22 -2.07 -4.75 -10.24
C VAL A 22 -1.11 -5.93 -10.29
N ASP A 23 -0.74 -6.35 -11.50
CA ASP A 23 0.20 -7.45 -11.70
C ASP A 23 1.59 -7.11 -11.15
N ALA A 24 2.06 -5.87 -11.35
CA ALA A 24 3.34 -5.42 -10.83
C ALA A 24 3.38 -5.46 -9.30
N VAL A 25 2.33 -5.00 -8.64
CA VAL A 25 2.23 -5.03 -7.17
C VAL A 25 2.20 -6.46 -6.65
N ARG A 26 1.41 -7.34 -7.29
CA ARG A 26 1.33 -8.75 -6.89
C ARG A 26 2.65 -9.47 -7.06
N HIS A 27 3.39 -9.14 -8.12
CA HIS A 27 4.69 -9.77 -8.39
C HIS A 27 5.74 -9.36 -7.35
N SER A 28 5.69 -8.13 -6.84
CA SER A 28 6.62 -7.61 -5.84
C SER A 28 6.11 -7.74 -4.40
N TYR A 29 4.97 -8.39 -4.19
CA TYR A 29 4.37 -8.51 -2.87
C TYR A 29 5.25 -9.30 -1.91
N TRP A 30 5.36 -8.82 -0.68
CA TRP A 30 6.10 -9.48 0.38
C TRP A 30 5.32 -9.40 1.70
N VAL A 31 5.60 -10.31 2.63
CA VAL A 31 5.02 -10.31 3.96
C VAL A 31 6.14 -10.15 5.00
N HIS A 32 5.80 -9.54 6.15
CA HIS A 32 6.80 -9.25 7.19
C HIS A 32 7.51 -10.52 7.71
N THR A 33 6.88 -11.66 7.60
CA THR A 33 7.45 -12.95 8.05
C THR A 33 8.58 -13.47 7.15
N GLU A 34 8.78 -12.87 5.97
CA GLU A 34 9.89 -13.21 5.08
C GLU A 34 11.25 -12.70 5.57
N PHE A 35 11.24 -11.78 6.53
CA PHE A 35 12.44 -11.12 7.02
C PHE A 35 12.74 -11.51 8.46
N ASN A 36 14.04 -11.61 8.78
CA ASN A 36 14.50 -11.85 10.14
C ASN A 36 14.96 -10.53 10.75
N TYR A 37 14.26 -10.09 11.80
CA TYR A 37 14.51 -8.82 12.47
C TYR A 37 15.35 -8.95 13.75
N SER A 38 15.96 -10.11 13.99
CA SER A 38 16.70 -10.36 15.23
C SER A 38 17.85 -9.36 15.44
N ALA A 39 18.60 -9.05 14.37
CA ALA A 39 19.67 -8.06 14.42
C ALA A 39 19.14 -6.66 14.73
N ASP A 40 17.97 -6.30 14.18
CA ASP A 40 17.35 -5.00 14.41
C ASP A 40 16.88 -4.85 15.85
N ILE A 41 16.36 -5.92 16.45
CA ILE A 41 15.98 -5.94 17.88
C ILE A 41 17.20 -5.72 18.75
N GLN A 42 18.32 -6.36 18.43
CA GLN A 42 19.58 -6.20 19.15
C GLN A 42 20.10 -4.76 19.04
N ASP A 43 20.03 -4.16 17.87
CA ASP A 43 20.42 -2.77 17.67
C ASP A 43 19.62 -1.82 18.54
N LEU A 44 18.29 -2.01 18.60
CA LEU A 44 17.41 -1.19 19.43
C LEU A 44 17.67 -1.35 20.93
N LYS A 45 18.08 -2.53 21.36
CA LYS A 45 18.30 -2.81 22.79
C LYS A 45 19.68 -2.41 23.29
N VAL A 46 20.71 -2.54 22.44
CA VAL A 46 22.11 -2.49 22.89
C VAL A 46 22.95 -1.49 22.10
N ASN A 47 22.87 -1.52 20.77
CA ASN A 47 23.80 -0.79 19.90
C ASN A 47 23.44 0.68 19.71
N LEU A 48 22.16 1.01 19.79
CA LEU A 48 21.68 2.40 19.68
C LEU A 48 21.61 3.05 21.05
N SER A 49 21.94 4.35 21.13
CA SER A 49 21.69 5.14 22.33
C SER A 49 20.18 5.28 22.55
N ALA A 50 19.79 5.67 23.77
CA ALA A 50 18.39 5.92 24.09
C ALA A 50 17.78 6.99 23.17
N GLU A 51 18.56 8.02 22.83
CA GLU A 51 18.13 9.11 21.93
C GLU A 51 17.94 8.61 20.52
N GLU A 52 18.88 7.82 20.00
CA GLU A 52 18.81 7.23 18.68
C GLU A 52 17.62 6.29 18.55
N ALA A 53 17.39 5.43 19.54
CA ALA A 53 16.26 4.51 19.56
C ALA A 53 14.93 5.26 19.59
N ASP A 54 14.84 6.36 20.34
CA ASP A 54 13.64 7.19 20.40
C ASP A 54 13.33 7.84 19.05
N ILE A 55 14.34 8.35 18.36
CA ILE A 55 14.18 8.92 17.02
C ILE A 55 13.64 7.88 16.04
N VAL A 56 14.21 6.69 16.03
CA VAL A 56 13.76 5.59 15.17
C VAL A 56 12.30 5.23 15.46
N LYS A 57 11.96 5.07 16.75
CA LYS A 57 10.58 4.75 17.14
C LYS A 57 9.58 5.81 16.70
N ARG A 58 9.90 7.09 16.88
CA ARG A 58 9.03 8.20 16.48
C ARG A 58 8.84 8.25 14.98
N ALA A 59 9.92 8.05 14.22
CA ALA A 59 9.86 8.01 12.75
C ALA A 59 8.96 6.86 12.28
N MET A 60 9.11 5.68 12.87
CA MET A 60 8.30 4.51 12.51
C MET A 60 6.83 4.69 12.86
N LEU A 61 6.53 5.31 14.00
CA LEU A 61 5.15 5.61 14.40
C LEU A 61 4.50 6.62 13.43
N ALA A 62 5.25 7.62 12.99
CA ALA A 62 4.76 8.59 12.01
C ALA A 62 4.44 7.93 10.67
N ILE A 63 5.32 7.04 10.20
CA ILE A 63 5.11 6.26 8.97
C ILE A 63 3.88 5.37 9.11
N ALA A 64 3.74 4.67 10.23
CA ALA A 64 2.59 3.79 10.48
C ALA A 64 1.27 4.57 10.45
N GLN A 65 1.26 5.79 10.99
CA GLN A 65 0.07 6.64 10.95
C GLN A 65 -0.27 7.10 9.53
N ILE A 66 0.74 7.42 8.74
CA ILE A 66 0.57 7.77 7.32
C ILE A 66 -0.01 6.60 6.55
N GLU A 67 0.41 5.36 6.85
CA GLU A 67 -0.09 4.15 6.18
C GLU A 67 -1.60 3.99 6.35
N VAL A 68 -2.17 4.39 7.48
CA VAL A 68 -3.63 4.35 7.69
C VAL A 68 -4.32 5.26 6.67
N SER A 69 -3.81 6.46 6.45
CA SER A 69 -4.38 7.41 5.47
C SER A 69 -4.23 6.91 4.03
N VAL A 70 -3.08 6.33 3.70
CA VAL A 70 -2.81 5.75 2.37
C VAL A 70 -3.78 4.62 2.07
N LYS A 71 -3.98 3.73 3.03
CA LYS A 71 -4.91 2.62 2.89
C LYS A 71 -6.33 3.09 2.63
N THR A 72 -6.79 4.09 3.39
CA THR A 72 -8.12 4.70 3.22
C THR A 72 -8.27 5.33 1.84
N PHE A 73 -7.27 6.07 1.39
CA PHE A 73 -7.28 6.70 0.07
C PHE A 73 -7.48 5.65 -1.05
N TRP A 74 -6.63 4.63 -1.09
CA TRP A 74 -6.67 3.63 -2.16
C TRP A 74 -7.95 2.79 -2.14
N SER A 75 -8.46 2.48 -0.95
CA SER A 75 -9.70 1.70 -0.82
C SER A 75 -10.92 2.46 -1.33
N LYS A 76 -10.87 3.80 -1.40
CA LYS A 76 -11.94 4.66 -1.89
C LYS A 76 -11.80 5.08 -3.34
N LEU A 77 -10.76 4.63 -4.03
CA LEU A 77 -10.48 5.06 -5.41
C LEU A 77 -11.67 4.81 -6.34
N TYR A 78 -12.38 3.70 -6.16
CA TYR A 78 -13.56 3.36 -6.95
C TYR A 78 -14.68 4.39 -6.81
N ASP A 79 -14.81 5.05 -5.67
CA ASP A 79 -15.86 6.06 -5.44
C ASP A 79 -15.67 7.28 -6.35
N TRP A 80 -14.43 7.59 -6.71
CA TRP A 80 -14.10 8.72 -7.58
C TRP A 80 -14.04 8.31 -9.06
N PHE A 81 -13.55 7.11 -9.33
CA PHE A 81 -13.39 6.56 -10.68
C PHE A 81 -14.10 5.21 -10.73
N PRO A 82 -15.42 5.19 -11.00
CA PRO A 82 -16.25 3.98 -10.81
C PRO A 82 -16.11 2.98 -11.95
N LYS A 83 -14.90 2.53 -12.19
CA LYS A 83 -14.55 1.50 -13.17
C LYS A 83 -13.90 0.31 -12.45
N PRO A 84 -14.22 -0.93 -12.86
CA PRO A 84 -13.59 -2.12 -12.24
C PRO A 84 -12.06 -2.11 -12.26
N GLU A 85 -11.41 -1.53 -13.27
CA GLU A 85 -9.96 -1.41 -13.35
C GLU A 85 -9.41 -0.59 -12.17
N PHE A 86 -10.05 0.55 -11.88
CA PHE A 86 -9.67 1.41 -10.77
C PHE A 86 -9.97 0.76 -9.42
N GLN A 87 -11.05 0.00 -9.33
CA GLN A 87 -11.35 -0.78 -8.13
C GLN A 87 -10.26 -1.81 -7.85
N ALA A 88 -9.84 -2.53 -8.88
CA ALA A 88 -8.80 -3.56 -8.74
C ALA A 88 -7.48 -2.97 -8.26
N VAL A 89 -7.01 -1.87 -8.88
CA VAL A 89 -5.75 -1.24 -8.48
C VAL A 89 -5.87 -0.62 -7.09
N GLY A 90 -6.99 0.03 -6.79
CA GLY A 90 -7.20 0.65 -5.48
C GLY A 90 -7.16 -0.35 -4.33
N VAL A 91 -7.86 -1.46 -4.47
CA VAL A 91 -7.87 -2.54 -3.47
C VAL A 91 -6.48 -3.17 -3.32
N THR A 92 -5.77 -3.38 -4.42
CA THR A 92 -4.42 -3.96 -4.41
C THR A 92 -3.43 -3.04 -3.67
N PHE A 93 -3.48 -1.74 -3.93
CA PHE A 93 -2.60 -0.78 -3.24
C PHE A 93 -3.01 -0.52 -1.78
N ALA A 94 -4.28 -0.72 -1.43
CA ALA A 94 -4.75 -0.58 -0.06
C ALA A 94 -4.28 -1.72 0.84
N GLU A 95 -4.00 -2.85 0.25
CA GLU A 95 -3.54 -4.04 0.97
C GLU A 95 -2.12 -3.88 1.50
#